data_5eacc9decd56936bfde9d20a4346fc8f
#
_entry.id   5eacc9decd56936bfde9d20a4346fc8f
#
_cell.length_a   1.000
_cell.length_b   1.000
_cell.length_c   1.000
_cell.angle_alpha   90.00
_cell.angle_beta   90.00
_cell.angle_gamma   90.00
#
_symmetry.space_group_name_H-M   'P 1'
#
loop_
_entity.id
_entity.type
_entity.pdbx_description
1 polymer ?
#
loop_
_entity_poly.entity_id
_entity_poly.type
_entity_poly.pdbx_seq_one_letter_code
_entity_poly.pdbx_strand_id
1 'polypeptide(L)'
;SRADALRILSANDDELPALLDAAWKVRRHHFGRSVQLYYLKNAKSGLCPEDCSYCSQSKISDAPIEKYAMLNAERLLEGAKKAAESKARTYCIVASGRGPTNREVDHVAGVVRQIKQEYGLHICCCLGLLEPEQALRLKEAGVDRINHNLNTSERFHEEICSTHTFRDRLATLDVCRDAGLELCAGMIVGMGESHDDIVDVALKLAELKVESIPVNFLNSIEGTPLQNIHELTPRFCLKVLVLFRLTNPSTELRVAGGREVNLRSMQAMALYAANSMFVSDYLTTKGQSAEDDFRMIQDLGFEVTAGDFESSQLMQAWNQPHTSALETTAPGTTCMTSAAGGCGGVTCGSTSPHLEGA
;
A
#
# COMPACT_ATOMS: atom_id res chain seq x y z
N SER A 1 16.59 20.90 0.44
CA SER A 1 15.82 22.16 0.57
C SER A 1 14.46 22.05 -0.12
N ARG A 2 13.53 23.00 0.17
CA ARG A 2 12.23 23.10 -0.54
C ARG A 2 12.43 23.20 -2.08
N ALA A 3 13.41 23.98 -2.52
CA ALA A 3 13.70 24.15 -3.95
C ALA A 3 14.12 22.82 -4.60
N ASP A 4 14.93 22.00 -3.94
CA ASP A 4 15.32 20.69 -4.46
C ASP A 4 14.12 19.75 -4.50
N ALA A 5 13.24 19.80 -3.51
CA ALA A 5 12.01 19.02 -3.46
C ALA A 5 11.09 19.33 -4.66
N LEU A 6 10.90 20.62 -4.97
CA LEU A 6 10.13 21.04 -6.16
C LEU A 6 10.81 20.60 -7.47
N ARG A 7 12.15 20.63 -7.55
CA ARG A 7 12.89 20.15 -8.71
C ARG A 7 12.66 18.67 -8.98
N ILE A 8 12.53 17.84 -7.94
CA ILE A 8 12.23 16.40 -8.11
C ILE A 8 10.89 16.21 -8.81
N LEU A 9 9.84 16.91 -8.40
CA LEU A 9 8.51 16.79 -8.98
C LEU A 9 8.44 17.34 -10.42
N SER A 10 9.19 18.42 -10.71
CA SER A 10 9.24 19.07 -12.03
C SER A 10 10.34 18.54 -12.94
N ALA A 11 11.14 17.58 -12.50
CA ALA A 11 12.21 16.98 -13.29
C ALA A 11 11.67 16.38 -14.60
N ASN A 12 12.50 16.41 -15.65
CA ASN A 12 12.16 15.73 -16.91
C ASN A 12 12.00 14.21 -16.66
N ASP A 13 11.16 13.56 -17.46
CA ASP A 13 10.96 12.11 -17.36
C ASP A 13 12.24 11.31 -17.65
N ASP A 14 13.16 11.85 -18.48
CA ASP A 14 14.47 11.27 -18.75
C ASP A 14 15.39 11.24 -17.52
N GLU A 15 15.11 12.06 -16.50
CA GLU A 15 15.85 12.10 -15.23
C GLU A 15 15.33 11.05 -14.23
N LEU A 16 14.18 10.43 -14.50
CA LEU A 16 13.55 9.48 -13.58
C LEU A 16 14.46 8.31 -13.15
N PRO A 17 15.26 7.70 -14.06
CA PRO A 17 16.19 6.63 -13.63
C PRO A 17 17.23 7.12 -12.61
N ALA A 18 17.77 8.32 -12.79
CA ALA A 18 18.72 8.91 -11.84
C ALA A 18 18.07 9.25 -10.49
N LEU A 19 16.83 9.75 -10.51
CA LEU A 19 16.05 10.02 -9.30
C LEU A 19 15.76 8.73 -8.51
N LEU A 20 15.39 7.67 -9.20
CA LEU A 20 15.16 6.35 -8.56
C LEU A 20 16.46 5.77 -7.99
N ASP A 21 17.60 5.90 -8.68
CA ASP A 21 18.90 5.48 -8.15
C ASP A 21 19.26 6.25 -6.87
N ALA A 22 19.01 7.56 -6.83
CA ALA A 22 19.23 8.36 -5.63
C ALA A 22 18.35 7.89 -4.45
N ALA A 23 17.06 7.66 -4.71
CA ALA A 23 16.12 7.15 -3.71
C ALA A 23 16.52 5.75 -3.23
N TRP A 24 16.93 4.87 -4.17
CA TRP A 24 17.40 3.52 -3.86
C TRP A 24 18.61 3.51 -2.94
N LYS A 25 19.61 4.36 -3.18
CA LYS A 25 20.79 4.48 -2.32
C LYS A 25 20.40 4.82 -0.88
N VAL A 26 19.49 5.76 -0.68
CA VAL A 26 18.98 6.14 0.64
C VAL A 26 18.16 5.00 1.26
N ARG A 27 17.21 4.44 0.52
CA ARG A 27 16.36 3.33 0.96
C ARG A 27 17.20 2.12 1.34
N ARG A 28 18.19 1.75 0.50
CA ARG A 28 19.09 0.63 0.74
C ARG A 28 19.94 0.82 2.00
N HIS A 29 20.39 2.05 2.26
CA HIS A 29 21.17 2.36 3.45
C HIS A 29 20.38 2.09 4.74
N HIS A 30 19.08 2.46 4.77
CA HIS A 30 18.27 2.35 5.98
C HIS A 30 17.51 1.02 6.10
N PHE A 31 17.12 0.41 4.98
CA PHE A 31 16.20 -0.74 4.97
C PHE A 31 16.72 -1.96 4.20
N GLY A 32 17.93 -1.89 3.63
CA GLY A 32 18.49 -3.00 2.86
C GLY A 32 17.59 -3.38 1.68
N ARG A 33 17.26 -4.67 1.55
CA ARG A 33 16.32 -5.24 0.58
C ARG A 33 14.98 -5.63 1.21
N SER A 34 14.76 -5.27 2.44
CA SER A 34 13.58 -5.64 3.23
C SER A 34 12.33 -4.89 2.77
N VAL A 35 11.22 -5.59 2.63
CA VAL A 35 9.89 -5.05 2.36
C VAL A 35 8.93 -5.51 3.45
N GLN A 36 8.26 -4.56 4.10
CA GLN A 36 7.25 -4.85 5.12
C GLN A 36 5.85 -4.89 4.49
N LEU A 37 5.07 -5.90 4.84
CA LEU A 37 3.70 -6.05 4.37
C LEU A 37 2.71 -5.63 5.45
N TYR A 38 1.65 -4.99 5.00
CA TYR A 38 0.53 -4.53 5.80
C TYR A 38 -0.75 -5.17 5.30
N TYR A 39 -1.51 -5.74 6.22
CA TYR A 39 -2.85 -6.24 5.94
C TYR A 39 -3.90 -5.33 6.57
N LEU A 40 -4.92 -4.99 5.80
CA LEU A 40 -5.92 -4.01 6.19
C LEU A 40 -7.29 -4.68 6.37
N LYS A 41 -7.98 -4.35 7.47
CA LYS A 41 -9.37 -4.75 7.71
C LYS A 41 -10.25 -3.52 7.86
N ASN A 42 -11.23 -3.39 6.97
CA ASN A 42 -12.29 -2.41 7.14
C ASN A 42 -13.22 -2.89 8.26
N ALA A 43 -13.07 -2.32 9.45
CA ALA A 43 -13.77 -2.75 10.66
C ALA A 43 -15.15 -2.12 10.81
N LYS A 44 -15.38 -0.96 10.16
CA LYS A 44 -16.65 -0.24 10.09
C LYS A 44 -16.71 0.48 8.76
N SER A 45 -17.76 0.29 8.00
CA SER A 45 -17.86 0.80 6.63
C SER A 45 -19.04 1.71 6.41
N GLY A 46 -18.82 2.80 5.66
CA GLY A 46 -19.83 3.81 5.37
C GLY A 46 -20.29 4.55 6.62
N LEU A 47 -21.46 5.19 6.55
CA LEU A 47 -22.08 5.91 7.68
C LEU A 47 -21.17 6.98 8.33
N CYS A 48 -20.15 7.47 7.60
CA CYS A 48 -19.24 8.49 8.07
C CYS A 48 -19.92 9.87 7.98
N PRO A 49 -19.93 10.69 9.05
CA PRO A 49 -20.54 12.02 9.01
C PRO A 49 -19.66 13.06 8.32
N GLU A 50 -18.42 12.71 7.96
CA GLU A 50 -17.48 13.61 7.31
C GLU A 50 -17.78 13.75 5.80
N ASP A 51 -17.32 14.85 5.18
CA ASP A 51 -17.55 15.19 3.78
C ASP A 51 -16.29 15.11 2.90
N CYS A 52 -15.33 14.30 3.28
CA CYS A 52 -14.09 14.14 2.50
C CYS A 52 -14.41 13.73 1.05
N SER A 53 -14.04 14.58 0.08
CA SER A 53 -14.43 14.46 -1.34
C SER A 53 -13.84 13.24 -2.05
N TYR A 54 -12.71 12.71 -1.57
CA TYR A 54 -12.04 11.52 -2.12
C TYR A 54 -12.60 10.20 -1.58
N CYS A 55 -13.42 10.24 -0.51
CA CYS A 55 -13.73 9.06 0.28
C CYS A 55 -15.07 8.45 -0.11
N SER A 56 -15.06 7.20 -0.56
CA SER A 56 -16.28 6.43 -0.86
C SER A 56 -17.19 6.20 0.36
N GLN A 57 -16.66 6.37 1.58
CA GLN A 57 -17.40 6.18 2.84
C GLN A 57 -17.95 7.49 3.41
N SER A 58 -17.71 8.64 2.78
CA SER A 58 -18.15 9.96 3.26
C SER A 58 -19.67 10.15 3.10
N LYS A 59 -20.25 11.10 3.86
CA LYS A 59 -21.70 11.41 3.79
C LYS A 59 -22.16 11.95 2.43
N ILE A 60 -21.21 12.49 1.63
CA ILE A 60 -21.48 13.08 0.31
C ILE A 60 -21.21 12.10 -0.84
N SER A 61 -20.86 10.84 -0.53
CA SER A 61 -20.57 9.81 -1.52
C SER A 61 -21.80 8.94 -1.78
N ASP A 62 -22.11 8.74 -3.06
CA ASP A 62 -23.10 7.80 -3.56
C ASP A 62 -22.45 6.48 -4.03
N ALA A 63 -21.18 6.26 -3.72
CA ALA A 63 -20.46 5.05 -4.11
C ALA A 63 -21.17 3.78 -3.62
N PRO A 64 -21.27 2.73 -4.47
CA PRO A 64 -21.98 1.50 -4.15
C PRO A 64 -21.13 0.59 -3.26
N ILE A 65 -20.90 1.01 -2.02
CA ILE A 65 -20.13 0.26 -1.03
C ILE A 65 -21.05 -0.42 0.01
N GLU A 66 -20.58 -1.52 0.57
CA GLU A 66 -21.25 -2.10 1.74
C GLU A 66 -21.16 -1.14 2.95
N LYS A 67 -22.29 -0.97 3.65
CA LYS A 67 -22.37 -0.15 4.87
C LYS A 67 -22.68 -1.04 6.05
N TYR A 68 -21.80 -1.05 7.06
CA TYR A 68 -21.98 -1.82 8.28
C TYR A 68 -21.36 -1.12 9.48
N ALA A 69 -21.94 -1.41 10.66
CA ALA A 69 -21.41 -0.97 11.95
C ALA A 69 -20.09 -1.70 12.27
N MET A 70 -19.48 -1.34 13.41
CA MET A 70 -18.26 -2.00 13.88
C MET A 70 -18.44 -3.52 13.89
N LEU A 71 -17.51 -4.23 13.23
CA LEU A 71 -17.47 -5.68 13.18
C LEU A 71 -17.30 -6.27 14.60
N ASN A 72 -17.85 -7.45 14.81
CA ASN A 72 -17.65 -8.18 16.06
C ASN A 72 -16.20 -8.70 16.21
N ALA A 73 -15.83 -9.14 17.39
CA ALA A 73 -14.50 -9.62 17.71
C ALA A 73 -14.06 -10.78 16.81
N GLU A 74 -14.94 -11.74 16.54
CA GLU A 74 -14.66 -12.91 15.69
C GLU A 74 -14.20 -12.50 14.27
N ARG A 75 -14.89 -11.55 13.64
CA ARG A 75 -14.55 -11.04 12.30
C ARG A 75 -13.24 -10.26 12.28
N LEU A 76 -12.90 -9.57 13.36
CA LEU A 76 -11.62 -8.87 13.48
C LEU A 76 -10.47 -9.86 13.72
N LEU A 77 -10.68 -10.91 14.51
CA LEU A 77 -9.71 -11.99 14.73
C LEU A 77 -9.47 -12.82 13.46
N GLU A 78 -10.52 -13.11 12.70
CA GLU A 78 -10.38 -13.72 11.37
C GLU A 78 -9.48 -12.88 10.45
N GLY A 79 -9.63 -11.54 10.49
CA GLY A 79 -8.75 -10.62 9.76
C GLY A 79 -7.30 -10.70 10.21
N ALA A 80 -7.06 -10.79 11.53
CA ALA A 80 -5.72 -10.94 12.09
C ALA A 80 -5.05 -12.27 11.68
N LYS A 81 -5.84 -13.36 11.67
CA LYS A 81 -5.38 -14.65 11.17
C LYS A 81 -4.93 -14.55 9.70
N LYS A 82 -5.76 -13.94 8.83
CA LYS A 82 -5.42 -13.72 7.42
C LYS A 82 -4.18 -12.85 7.25
N ALA A 83 -4.01 -11.82 8.10
CA ALA A 83 -2.81 -10.99 8.11
C ALA A 83 -1.55 -11.84 8.40
N ALA A 84 -1.59 -12.69 9.42
CA ALA A 84 -0.49 -13.60 9.76
C ALA A 84 -0.21 -14.59 8.61
N GLU A 85 -1.25 -15.20 8.03
CA GLU A 85 -1.13 -16.10 6.88
C GLU A 85 -0.51 -15.42 5.65
N SER A 86 -0.82 -14.14 5.43
CA SER A 86 -0.24 -13.32 4.36
C SER A 86 1.13 -12.75 4.70
N LYS A 87 1.80 -13.23 5.74
CA LYS A 87 3.11 -12.71 6.21
C LYS A 87 3.15 -11.20 6.44
N ALA A 88 2.00 -10.60 6.69
CA ALA A 88 1.96 -9.19 7.03
C ALA A 88 2.58 -8.99 8.43
N ARG A 89 3.49 -8.04 8.54
CA ARG A 89 4.02 -7.60 9.83
C ARG A 89 2.96 -6.85 10.63
N THR A 90 2.19 -6.03 9.94
CA THR A 90 1.23 -5.11 10.57
C THR A 90 -0.20 -5.43 10.13
N TYR A 91 -1.07 -5.57 11.11
CA TYR A 91 -2.51 -5.64 10.92
C TYR A 91 -3.14 -4.27 11.20
N CYS A 92 -3.82 -3.72 10.19
CA CYS A 92 -4.48 -2.42 10.26
C CYS A 92 -5.97 -2.58 10.50
N ILE A 93 -6.49 -2.08 11.63
CA ILE A 93 -7.92 -2.01 11.95
C ILE A 93 -8.41 -0.61 11.59
N VAL A 94 -9.24 -0.49 10.56
CA VAL A 94 -9.70 0.79 10.03
C VAL A 94 -11.20 0.93 10.19
N ALA A 95 -11.67 2.02 10.76
CA ALA A 95 -13.08 2.32 10.92
C ALA A 95 -13.45 3.66 10.29
N SER A 96 -14.56 3.68 9.55
CA SER A 96 -15.17 4.93 9.08
C SER A 96 -15.77 5.72 10.24
N GLY A 97 -15.66 7.04 10.18
CA GLY A 97 -16.25 7.94 11.19
C GLY A 97 -15.35 9.13 11.49
N ARG A 98 -15.91 10.15 12.15
CA ARG A 98 -15.14 11.31 12.64
C ARG A 98 -14.17 10.90 13.74
N GLY A 99 -14.62 10.06 14.66
CA GLY A 99 -13.86 9.49 15.76
C GLY A 99 -14.64 8.34 16.37
N PRO A 100 -14.00 7.48 17.18
CA PRO A 100 -14.65 6.35 17.80
C PRO A 100 -15.44 6.79 19.05
N THR A 101 -16.52 6.09 19.33
CA THR A 101 -17.14 6.13 20.66
C THR A 101 -16.28 5.37 21.68
N ASN A 102 -16.43 5.67 22.97
CA ASN A 102 -15.72 4.95 24.03
C ASN A 102 -15.99 3.44 23.99
N ARG A 103 -17.23 3.04 23.64
CA ARG A 103 -17.59 1.63 23.46
C ARG A 103 -16.85 0.97 22.31
N GLU A 104 -16.64 1.67 21.20
CA GLU A 104 -15.85 1.17 20.07
C GLU A 104 -14.37 1.06 20.44
N VAL A 105 -13.83 2.02 21.19
CA VAL A 105 -12.46 1.94 21.74
C VAL A 105 -12.29 0.72 22.63
N ASP A 106 -13.20 0.49 23.58
CA ASP A 106 -13.14 -0.66 24.50
C ASP A 106 -13.24 -1.99 23.73
N HIS A 107 -14.09 -2.03 22.70
CA HIS A 107 -14.23 -3.20 21.84
C HIS A 107 -12.93 -3.49 21.08
N VAL A 108 -12.37 -2.49 20.39
CA VAL A 108 -11.10 -2.64 19.65
C VAL A 108 -9.96 -3.01 20.61
N ALA A 109 -9.87 -2.35 21.77
CA ALA A 109 -8.88 -2.64 22.80
C ALA A 109 -8.94 -4.10 23.27
N GLY A 110 -10.15 -4.64 23.49
CA GLY A 110 -10.36 -6.03 23.85
C GLY A 110 -9.85 -7.01 22.79
N VAL A 111 -10.19 -6.74 21.53
CA VAL A 111 -9.73 -7.56 20.39
C VAL A 111 -8.23 -7.47 20.19
N VAL A 112 -7.64 -6.28 20.34
CA VAL A 112 -6.18 -6.08 20.18
C VAL A 112 -5.41 -6.91 21.21
N ARG A 113 -5.82 -6.95 22.47
CA ARG A 113 -5.17 -7.79 23.49
C ARG A 113 -5.15 -9.27 23.08
N GLN A 114 -6.25 -9.76 22.53
CA GLN A 114 -6.33 -11.13 22.05
C GLN A 114 -5.43 -11.36 20.83
N ILE A 115 -5.43 -10.46 19.83
CA ILE A 115 -4.55 -10.54 18.67
C ILE A 115 -3.07 -10.58 19.06
N LYS A 116 -2.68 -9.73 20.03
CA LYS A 116 -1.28 -9.69 20.53
C LYS A 116 -0.87 -11.03 21.16
N GLN A 117 -1.78 -11.68 21.87
CA GLN A 117 -1.52 -12.98 22.51
C GLN A 117 -1.44 -14.12 21.49
N GLU A 118 -2.33 -14.11 20.48
CA GLU A 118 -2.46 -15.22 19.53
C GLU A 118 -1.46 -15.13 18.37
N TYR A 119 -1.21 -13.93 17.86
CA TYR A 119 -0.47 -13.73 16.60
C TYR A 119 0.79 -12.86 16.73
N GLY A 120 0.96 -12.12 17.81
CA GLY A 120 2.11 -11.23 17.98
C GLY A 120 2.25 -10.11 16.94
N LEU A 121 1.20 -9.84 16.16
CA LEU A 121 1.22 -8.85 15.08
C LEU A 121 1.44 -7.44 15.62
N HIS A 122 2.13 -6.61 14.85
CA HIS A 122 2.14 -5.17 15.03
C HIS A 122 0.76 -4.61 14.67
N ILE A 123 0.14 -3.84 15.56
CA ILE A 123 -1.24 -3.35 15.38
C ILE A 123 -1.24 -1.87 15.06
N CYS A 124 -1.83 -1.53 13.91
CA CYS A 124 -2.09 -0.16 13.51
C CYS A 124 -3.60 0.10 13.53
N CYS A 125 -4.07 1.13 14.22
CA CYS A 125 -5.47 1.52 14.20
C CYS A 125 -5.68 2.84 13.45
N CYS A 126 -6.78 2.94 12.69
CA CYS A 126 -7.24 4.15 12.03
C CYS A 126 -8.72 4.36 12.40
N LEU A 127 -9.00 5.13 13.45
CA LEU A 127 -10.32 5.27 14.04
C LEU A 127 -10.89 6.70 13.95
N GLY A 128 -10.21 7.61 13.23
CA GLY A 128 -10.58 9.03 13.16
C GLY A 128 -9.89 9.86 14.23
N LEU A 129 -10.53 10.95 14.68
CA LEU A 129 -10.04 11.85 15.71
C LEU A 129 -10.10 11.15 17.08
N LEU A 130 -9.02 11.19 17.83
CA LEU A 130 -8.91 10.54 19.14
C LEU A 130 -8.78 11.57 20.26
N GLU A 131 -9.47 11.30 21.35
CA GLU A 131 -9.29 12.01 22.62
C GLU A 131 -8.12 11.39 23.40
N PRO A 132 -7.45 12.15 24.30
CA PRO A 132 -6.29 11.66 25.05
C PRO A 132 -6.54 10.33 25.80
N GLU A 133 -7.67 10.20 26.48
CA GLU A 133 -8.03 8.98 27.20
C GLU A 133 -8.25 7.77 26.28
N GLN A 134 -8.76 8.02 25.06
CA GLN A 134 -8.95 6.97 24.05
C GLN A 134 -7.61 6.47 23.51
N ALA A 135 -6.69 7.38 23.21
CA ALA A 135 -5.34 7.04 22.76
C ALA A 135 -4.58 6.23 23.82
N LEU A 136 -4.66 6.65 25.08
CA LEU A 136 -4.03 5.93 26.21
C LEU A 136 -4.58 4.50 26.35
N ARG A 137 -5.92 4.33 26.32
CA ARG A 137 -6.55 3.00 26.39
C ARG A 137 -6.13 2.07 25.23
N LEU A 138 -6.00 2.60 24.04
CA LEU A 138 -5.52 1.85 22.88
C LEU A 138 -4.06 1.43 23.07
N LYS A 139 -3.21 2.34 23.57
CA LYS A 139 -1.81 2.03 23.91
C LYS A 139 -1.70 0.92 24.97
N GLU A 140 -2.44 1.02 26.06
CA GLU A 140 -2.47 0.02 27.12
C GLU A 140 -2.99 -1.34 26.68
N ALA A 141 -3.83 -1.36 25.63
CA ALA A 141 -4.32 -2.59 25.00
C ALA A 141 -3.28 -3.27 24.10
N GLY A 142 -2.17 -2.59 23.78
CA GLY A 142 -1.12 -3.11 22.91
C GLY A 142 -1.21 -2.62 21.44
N VAL A 143 -1.99 -1.55 21.17
CA VAL A 143 -1.88 -0.85 19.88
C VAL A 143 -0.48 -0.24 19.79
N ASP A 144 0.22 -0.52 18.71
CA ASP A 144 1.58 -0.02 18.50
C ASP A 144 1.56 1.34 17.80
N ARG A 145 0.65 1.52 16.83
CA ARG A 145 0.65 2.65 15.89
C ARG A 145 -0.75 3.16 15.61
N ILE A 146 -0.90 4.47 15.43
CA ILE A 146 -2.13 5.09 14.92
C ILE A 146 -1.88 5.63 13.51
N ASN A 147 -2.77 5.27 12.58
CA ASN A 147 -2.83 5.92 11.28
C ASN A 147 -3.81 7.08 11.32
N HIS A 148 -3.27 8.28 11.08
CA HIS A 148 -4.07 9.48 10.91
C HIS A 148 -3.41 10.39 9.87
N ASN A 149 -3.76 10.19 8.60
CA ASN A 149 -3.13 10.87 7.48
C ASN A 149 -3.40 12.38 7.50
N LEU A 150 -2.41 13.19 7.07
CA LEU A 150 -2.65 14.60 6.74
C LEU A 150 -3.54 14.75 5.50
N ASN A 151 -3.47 13.79 4.59
CA ASN A 151 -4.13 13.68 3.30
C ASN A 151 -3.64 14.70 2.26
N THR A 152 -3.52 15.98 2.62
CA THR A 152 -3.03 17.06 1.76
C THR A 152 -2.37 18.16 2.60
N SER A 153 -1.98 19.28 1.99
CA SER A 153 -1.44 20.46 2.69
C SER A 153 -2.51 21.21 3.51
N GLU A 154 -2.08 22.04 4.47
CA GLU A 154 -2.99 22.92 5.21
C GLU A 154 -3.77 23.84 4.27
N ARG A 155 -3.09 24.38 3.23
CA ARG A 155 -3.69 25.27 2.24
C ARG A 155 -4.80 24.61 1.43
N PHE A 156 -4.58 23.37 0.99
CA PHE A 156 -5.51 22.66 0.11
C PHE A 156 -6.57 21.85 0.87
N HIS A 157 -6.49 21.79 2.19
CA HIS A 157 -7.37 20.93 3.00
C HIS A 157 -8.85 21.32 2.89
N GLU A 158 -9.16 22.62 2.87
CA GLU A 158 -10.55 23.13 2.80
C GLU A 158 -11.23 22.78 1.46
N GLU A 159 -10.45 22.55 0.39
CA GLU A 159 -10.96 22.13 -0.92
C GLU A 159 -11.44 20.67 -0.92
N ILE A 160 -10.94 19.86 0.01
CA ILE A 160 -11.25 18.43 0.05
C ILE A 160 -12.12 18.00 1.23
N CYS A 161 -12.21 18.80 2.29
CA CYS A 161 -12.99 18.49 3.49
C CYS A 161 -13.33 19.76 4.27
N SER A 162 -14.60 19.96 4.63
CA SER A 162 -15.07 21.10 5.42
C SER A 162 -15.48 20.74 6.84
N THR A 163 -15.69 19.46 7.14
CA THR A 163 -16.24 18.99 8.43
C THR A 163 -15.18 18.87 9.53
N HIS A 164 -13.92 18.85 9.20
CA HIS A 164 -12.79 18.96 10.13
C HIS A 164 -11.62 19.67 9.45
N THR A 165 -10.72 20.22 10.24
CA THR A 165 -9.60 21.04 9.76
C THR A 165 -8.29 20.24 9.69
N PHE A 166 -7.29 20.77 8.99
CA PHE A 166 -5.93 20.25 9.03
C PHE A 166 -5.36 20.25 10.46
N ARG A 167 -5.72 21.27 11.27
CA ARG A 167 -5.28 21.38 12.67
C ARG A 167 -5.89 20.31 13.57
N ASP A 168 -7.15 19.88 13.33
CA ASP A 168 -7.76 18.75 14.05
C ASP A 168 -6.95 17.46 13.81
N ARG A 169 -6.43 17.29 12.59
CA ARG A 169 -5.56 16.15 12.27
C ARG A 169 -4.22 16.21 13.00
N LEU A 170 -3.58 17.37 13.04
CA LEU A 170 -2.34 17.57 13.79
C LEU A 170 -2.56 17.34 15.29
N ALA A 171 -3.62 17.89 15.86
CA ALA A 171 -3.98 17.67 17.28
C ALA A 171 -4.16 16.20 17.62
N THR A 172 -4.77 15.41 16.72
CA THR A 172 -4.89 13.97 16.92
C THR A 172 -3.54 13.26 16.90
N LEU A 173 -2.61 13.66 16.01
CA LEU A 173 -1.26 13.12 15.99
C LEU A 173 -0.50 13.45 17.29
N ASP A 174 -0.63 14.67 17.80
CA ASP A 174 -0.02 15.08 19.07
C ASP A 174 -0.58 14.25 20.24
N VAL A 175 -1.89 14.09 20.33
CA VAL A 175 -2.55 13.22 21.34
C VAL A 175 -2.01 11.78 21.28
N CYS A 176 -1.84 11.23 20.09
CA CYS A 176 -1.33 9.87 19.92
C CYS A 176 0.14 9.75 20.35
N ARG A 177 0.95 10.75 20.01
CA ARG A 177 2.37 10.81 20.43
C ARG A 177 2.51 10.92 21.95
N ASP A 178 1.72 11.77 22.58
CA ASP A 178 1.71 11.95 24.03
C ASP A 178 1.31 10.66 24.77
N ALA A 179 0.45 9.85 24.17
CA ALA A 179 0.11 8.52 24.65
C ALA A 179 1.20 7.45 24.39
N GLY A 180 2.31 7.80 23.72
CA GLY A 180 3.40 6.89 23.40
C GLY A 180 3.11 5.92 22.24
N LEU A 181 2.16 6.27 21.36
CA LEU A 181 1.86 5.54 20.14
C LEU A 181 2.77 6.00 19.00
N GLU A 182 3.20 5.08 18.14
CA GLU A 182 3.85 5.42 16.88
C GLU A 182 2.86 6.11 15.94
N LEU A 183 3.35 7.04 15.14
CA LEU A 183 2.55 7.79 14.17
C LEU A 183 2.70 7.23 12.76
N CYS A 184 1.57 6.98 12.11
CA CYS A 184 1.47 6.70 10.69
C CYS A 184 0.65 7.82 10.06
N ALA A 185 1.30 8.70 9.33
CA ALA A 185 0.63 9.81 8.66
C ALA A 185 1.20 9.99 7.26
N GLY A 186 0.32 10.23 6.31
CA GLY A 186 0.70 10.37 4.90
C GLY A 186 -0.27 11.25 4.14
N MET A 187 -0.27 11.11 2.81
CA MET A 187 -1.13 11.90 1.95
C MET A 187 -1.82 11.06 0.88
N ILE A 188 -2.75 11.70 0.19
CA ILE A 188 -3.35 11.25 -1.06
C ILE A 188 -2.91 12.23 -2.14
N VAL A 189 -2.29 11.72 -3.20
CA VAL A 189 -1.81 12.52 -4.34
C VAL A 189 -2.79 12.39 -5.49
N GLY A 190 -3.04 13.49 -6.21
CA GLY A 190 -3.88 13.52 -7.41
C GLY A 190 -5.30 14.03 -7.18
N MET A 191 -5.55 14.77 -6.09
CA MET A 191 -6.85 15.38 -5.80
C MET A 191 -7.02 16.78 -6.40
N GLY A 192 -6.01 17.29 -7.15
CA GLY A 192 -5.97 18.64 -7.70
C GLY A 192 -5.02 19.58 -6.97
N GLU A 193 -4.27 19.08 -6.00
CA GLU A 193 -3.24 19.82 -5.28
C GLU A 193 -2.05 20.20 -6.19
N SER A 194 -1.35 21.26 -5.85
CA SER A 194 -0.13 21.70 -6.54
C SER A 194 1.12 20.92 -6.09
N HIS A 195 2.22 21.01 -6.84
CA HIS A 195 3.52 20.50 -6.40
C HIS A 195 3.97 21.10 -5.06
N ASP A 196 3.66 22.37 -4.82
CA ASP A 196 3.96 23.04 -3.53
C ASP A 196 3.24 22.35 -2.38
N ASP A 197 1.97 21.95 -2.56
CA ASP A 197 1.20 21.24 -1.55
C ASP A 197 1.80 19.88 -1.22
N ILE A 198 2.25 19.13 -2.24
CA ILE A 198 2.90 17.83 -2.05
C ILE A 198 4.21 18.01 -1.25
N VAL A 199 5.01 19.02 -1.60
CA VAL A 199 6.26 19.35 -0.90
C VAL A 199 6.00 19.76 0.54
N ASP A 200 4.96 20.57 0.79
CA ASP A 200 4.59 21.00 2.15
C ASP A 200 4.23 19.80 3.03
N VAL A 201 3.47 18.83 2.51
CA VAL A 201 3.16 17.60 3.25
C VAL A 201 4.42 16.80 3.53
N ALA A 202 5.29 16.61 2.54
CA ALA A 202 6.51 15.82 2.70
C ALA A 202 7.45 16.42 3.77
N LEU A 203 7.60 17.74 3.79
CA LEU A 203 8.39 18.45 4.79
C LEU A 203 7.72 18.49 6.16
N LYS A 204 6.38 18.63 6.23
CA LYS A 204 5.64 18.58 7.50
C LYS A 204 5.76 17.21 8.16
N LEU A 205 5.69 16.10 7.40
CA LEU A 205 5.88 14.77 7.94
C LEU A 205 7.31 14.54 8.46
N ALA A 206 8.32 15.14 7.80
CA ALA A 206 9.69 15.12 8.29
C ALA A 206 9.86 15.92 9.60
N GLU A 207 9.21 17.08 9.71
CA GLU A 207 9.15 17.90 10.95
C GLU A 207 8.48 17.09 12.09
N LEU A 208 7.35 16.47 11.79
CA LEU A 208 6.62 15.64 12.75
C LEU A 208 7.37 14.35 13.13
N LYS A 209 8.41 13.95 12.40
CA LYS A 209 9.18 12.71 12.64
C LYS A 209 8.28 11.48 12.81
N VAL A 210 7.33 11.33 11.89
CA VAL A 210 6.43 10.17 11.92
C VAL A 210 7.19 8.88 11.61
N GLU A 211 6.76 7.76 12.18
CA GLU A 211 7.42 6.46 12.02
C GLU A 211 7.08 5.80 10.67
N SER A 212 5.91 6.13 10.09
CA SER A 212 5.47 5.53 8.82
C SER A 212 4.69 6.53 7.97
N ILE A 213 5.00 6.57 6.68
CA ILE A 213 4.37 7.45 5.70
C ILE A 213 3.71 6.61 4.61
N PRO A 214 2.39 6.40 4.63
CA PRO A 214 1.64 5.88 3.49
C PRO A 214 1.45 6.97 2.43
N VAL A 215 1.93 6.73 1.22
CA VAL A 215 1.62 7.54 0.05
C VAL A 215 0.54 6.83 -0.74
N ASN A 216 -0.64 7.43 -0.76
CA ASN A 216 -1.77 6.97 -1.55
C ASN A 216 -1.83 7.78 -2.86
N PHE A 217 -2.25 7.15 -3.91
CA PHE A 217 -2.58 7.80 -5.17
C PHE A 217 -4.10 7.75 -5.35
N LEU A 218 -4.72 8.85 -5.75
CA LEU A 218 -6.16 8.92 -5.88
C LEU A 218 -6.66 7.79 -6.79
N ASN A 219 -7.55 6.98 -6.24
CA ASN A 219 -8.37 6.07 -7.02
C ASN A 219 -9.74 6.74 -7.19
N SER A 220 -10.05 7.17 -8.40
CA SER A 220 -11.28 7.88 -8.73
C SER A 220 -12.46 6.90 -8.71
N ILE A 221 -13.14 6.83 -7.56
CA ILE A 221 -14.26 5.91 -7.32
C ILE A 221 -15.55 6.56 -7.79
N GLU A 222 -16.32 5.82 -8.59
CA GLU A 222 -17.65 6.24 -9.03
C GLU A 222 -18.54 6.56 -7.81
N GLY A 223 -19.32 7.65 -7.91
CA GLY A 223 -20.16 8.15 -6.84
C GLY A 223 -19.44 9.04 -5.83
N THR A 224 -18.14 9.29 -5.98
CA THR A 224 -17.43 10.30 -5.18
C THR A 224 -17.31 11.62 -5.94
N PRO A 225 -17.18 12.79 -5.27
CA PRO A 225 -16.94 14.06 -5.95
C PRO A 225 -15.74 14.07 -6.89
N LEU A 226 -14.70 13.26 -6.61
CA LEU A 226 -13.48 13.18 -7.41
C LEU A 226 -13.48 12.03 -8.43
N GLN A 227 -14.62 11.45 -8.77
CA GLN A 227 -14.74 10.28 -9.66
C GLN A 227 -14.19 10.47 -11.08
N ASN A 228 -14.03 11.70 -11.54
CA ASN A 228 -13.57 12.01 -12.90
C ASN A 228 -12.12 12.52 -12.97
N ILE A 229 -11.38 12.49 -11.89
CA ILE A 229 -9.98 12.94 -11.86
C ILE A 229 -9.06 11.77 -12.16
N HIS A 230 -8.32 11.84 -13.30
CA HIS A 230 -7.41 10.79 -13.78
C HIS A 230 -6.08 11.37 -14.30
N GLU A 231 -5.52 12.35 -13.58
CA GLU A 231 -4.36 13.11 -14.06
C GLU A 231 -3.01 12.45 -13.74
N LEU A 232 -3.00 11.48 -12.82
CA LEU A 232 -1.77 10.84 -12.39
C LEU A 232 -1.15 9.96 -13.48
N THR A 233 0.15 10.11 -13.66
CA THR A 233 0.96 9.22 -14.50
C THR A 233 1.89 8.36 -13.63
N PRO A 234 2.26 7.15 -14.06
CA PRO A 234 3.20 6.31 -13.31
C PRO A 234 4.52 7.01 -13.00
N ARG A 235 5.03 7.79 -13.95
CA ARG A 235 6.29 8.54 -13.78
C ARG A 235 6.17 9.60 -12.70
N PHE A 236 5.07 10.35 -12.66
CA PHE A 236 4.84 11.34 -11.62
C PHE A 236 4.69 10.68 -10.24
N CYS A 237 3.93 9.57 -10.15
CA CYS A 237 3.80 8.81 -8.91
C CYS A 237 5.17 8.35 -8.37
N LEU A 238 6.08 7.91 -9.25
CA LEU A 238 7.44 7.53 -8.86
C LEU A 238 8.25 8.73 -8.38
N LYS A 239 8.15 9.91 -9.04
CA LYS A 239 8.80 11.15 -8.57
C LYS A 239 8.31 11.56 -7.18
N VAL A 240 7.02 11.39 -6.89
CA VAL A 240 6.45 11.60 -5.57
C VAL A 240 7.07 10.66 -4.54
N LEU A 241 7.15 9.36 -4.81
CA LEU A 241 7.79 8.41 -3.89
C LEU A 241 9.27 8.73 -3.67
N VAL A 242 10.00 9.16 -4.72
CA VAL A 242 11.38 9.64 -4.60
C VAL A 242 11.46 10.85 -3.68
N LEU A 243 10.58 11.84 -3.86
CA LEU A 243 10.51 13.02 -3.00
C LEU A 243 10.35 12.62 -1.53
N PHE A 244 9.35 11.77 -1.22
CA PHE A 244 9.10 11.33 0.15
C PHE A 244 10.29 10.56 0.75
N ARG A 245 10.96 9.71 -0.03
CA ARG A 245 12.16 9.01 0.43
C ARG A 245 13.32 9.97 0.72
N LEU A 246 13.56 10.95 -0.13
CA LEU A 246 14.70 11.87 0.03
C LEU A 246 14.45 12.91 1.14
N THR A 247 13.21 13.28 1.41
CA THR A 247 12.83 14.17 2.52
C THR A 247 12.69 13.43 3.86
N ASN A 248 12.42 12.13 3.84
CA ASN A 248 12.23 11.28 5.02
C ASN A 248 13.09 10.01 4.94
N PRO A 249 14.43 10.14 5.02
CA PRO A 249 15.37 9.09 4.62
C PRO A 249 15.27 7.81 5.46
N SER A 250 15.01 7.91 6.76
CA SER A 250 14.96 6.80 7.71
C SER A 250 13.54 6.39 8.12
N THR A 251 12.52 7.06 7.59
CA THR A 251 11.11 6.76 7.88
C THR A 251 10.62 5.61 7.00
N GLU A 252 9.80 4.73 7.56
CA GLU A 252 9.10 3.73 6.75
C GLU A 252 8.21 4.42 5.71
N LEU A 253 8.48 4.18 4.43
CA LEU A 253 7.70 4.70 3.31
C LEU A 253 6.88 3.57 2.70
N ARG A 254 5.54 3.75 2.67
CA ARG A 254 4.61 2.77 2.11
C ARG A 254 4.00 3.26 0.82
N VAL A 255 4.13 2.46 -0.24
CA VAL A 255 3.25 2.60 -1.39
C VAL A 255 1.90 1.99 -1.01
N ALA A 256 0.85 2.80 -1.04
CA ALA A 256 -0.44 2.46 -0.43
C ALA A 256 -1.58 2.40 -1.45
N GLY A 257 -2.78 2.90 -1.11
CA GLY A 257 -3.95 2.80 -1.98
C GLY A 257 -3.74 3.44 -3.34
N GLY A 258 -4.37 2.87 -4.37
CA GLY A 258 -4.33 3.35 -5.76
C GLY A 258 -3.04 3.04 -6.51
N ARG A 259 -2.12 2.24 -5.95
CA ARG A 259 -0.86 1.88 -6.62
C ARG A 259 -1.09 1.12 -7.93
N GLU A 260 -2.01 0.18 -7.94
CA GLU A 260 -2.30 -0.66 -9.10
C GLU A 260 -2.82 0.18 -10.27
N VAL A 261 -3.72 1.12 -9.98
CA VAL A 261 -4.37 1.98 -10.97
C VAL A 261 -3.40 3.02 -11.53
N ASN A 262 -2.57 3.61 -10.68
CA ASN A 262 -1.73 4.76 -11.03
C ASN A 262 -0.29 4.39 -11.42
N LEU A 263 0.32 3.39 -10.80
CA LEU A 263 1.66 2.91 -11.19
C LEU A 263 1.60 1.89 -12.33
N ARG A 264 0.51 1.15 -12.51
CA ARG A 264 0.29 0.20 -13.62
C ARG A 264 1.46 -0.80 -13.72
N SER A 265 2.05 -0.96 -14.90
CA SER A 265 3.22 -1.84 -15.12
C SER A 265 4.50 -1.37 -14.41
N MET A 266 4.53 -0.15 -13.85
CA MET A 266 5.69 0.39 -13.14
C MET A 266 5.62 0.18 -11.61
N GLN A 267 4.68 -0.61 -11.09
CA GLN A 267 4.53 -0.87 -9.64
C GLN A 267 5.83 -1.37 -8.99
N ALA A 268 6.53 -2.27 -9.66
CA ALA A 268 7.79 -2.82 -9.18
C ALA A 268 8.84 -1.74 -8.88
N MET A 269 8.89 -0.68 -9.69
CA MET A 269 9.85 0.42 -9.50
C MET A 269 9.60 1.23 -8.22
N ALA A 270 8.38 1.22 -7.69
CA ALA A 270 8.05 1.91 -6.44
C ALA A 270 8.87 1.38 -5.25
N LEU A 271 9.27 0.10 -5.26
CA LEU A 271 10.03 -0.52 -4.18
C LEU A 271 11.50 -0.07 -4.12
N TYR A 272 12.00 0.61 -5.13
CA TYR A 272 13.31 1.29 -5.05
C TYR A 272 13.27 2.55 -4.18
N ALA A 273 12.10 3.13 -3.95
CA ALA A 273 11.90 4.25 -3.02
C ALA A 273 11.18 3.81 -1.72
N ALA A 274 10.08 3.06 -1.85
CA ALA A 274 9.30 2.55 -0.73
C ALA A 274 9.90 1.24 -0.16
N ASN A 275 9.66 0.99 1.13
CA ASN A 275 10.09 -0.24 1.81
C ASN A 275 8.92 -0.97 2.50
N SER A 276 7.68 -0.55 2.23
CA SER A 276 6.48 -1.24 2.68
C SER A 276 5.33 -1.06 1.69
N MET A 277 4.36 -1.98 1.75
CA MET A 277 3.16 -1.94 0.92
C MET A 277 2.00 -2.68 1.59
N PHE A 278 0.77 -2.39 1.15
CA PHE A 278 -0.38 -3.21 1.49
C PHE A 278 -0.40 -4.47 0.62
N VAL A 279 -0.82 -5.57 1.22
CA VAL A 279 -1.10 -6.84 0.56
C VAL A 279 -2.60 -7.14 0.65
N SER A 280 -3.17 -7.73 -0.40
CA SER A 280 -4.61 -8.01 -0.52
C SER A 280 -5.48 -6.76 -0.72
N ASP A 281 -6.76 -6.85 -0.38
CA ASP A 281 -7.74 -5.80 -0.65
C ASP A 281 -7.56 -4.55 0.21
N TYR A 282 -8.07 -3.43 -0.29
CA TYR A 282 -8.19 -2.16 0.43
C TYR A 282 -9.55 -2.05 1.15
N LEU A 283 -9.89 -0.84 1.63
CA LEU A 283 -11.13 -0.62 2.41
C LEU A 283 -12.40 -0.93 1.61
N THR A 284 -12.47 -0.41 0.38
CA THR A 284 -13.66 -0.48 -0.48
C THR A 284 -13.32 -0.86 -1.92
N THR A 285 -12.06 -1.12 -2.21
CA THR A 285 -11.58 -1.52 -3.55
C THR A 285 -10.71 -2.77 -3.43
N LYS A 286 -10.70 -3.56 -4.51
CA LYS A 286 -9.82 -4.71 -4.61
C LYS A 286 -8.38 -4.27 -4.83
N GLY A 287 -7.45 -4.99 -4.22
CA GLY A 287 -6.03 -4.90 -4.48
C GLY A 287 -5.53 -6.01 -5.40
N GLN A 288 -4.23 -6.04 -5.62
CA GLN A 288 -3.56 -7.14 -6.30
C GLN A 288 -3.53 -8.38 -5.39
N SER A 289 -3.47 -9.58 -5.98
CA SER A 289 -3.36 -10.80 -5.19
C SER A 289 -2.06 -10.85 -4.39
N ALA A 290 -2.08 -11.50 -3.23
CA ALA A 290 -0.88 -11.64 -2.41
C ALA A 290 0.23 -12.40 -3.16
N GLU A 291 -0.12 -13.40 -3.98
CA GLU A 291 0.83 -14.17 -4.80
C GLU A 291 1.55 -13.27 -5.81
N ASP A 292 0.82 -12.38 -6.48
CA ASP A 292 1.41 -11.46 -7.46
C ASP A 292 2.30 -10.41 -6.77
N ASP A 293 1.92 -9.95 -5.58
CA ASP A 293 2.75 -9.06 -4.77
C ASP A 293 4.05 -9.75 -4.33
N PHE A 294 3.98 -10.99 -3.85
CA PHE A 294 5.16 -11.76 -3.48
C PHE A 294 6.06 -12.01 -4.69
N ARG A 295 5.48 -12.38 -5.84
CA ARG A 295 6.25 -12.59 -7.07
C ARG A 295 6.98 -11.32 -7.49
N MET A 296 6.30 -10.18 -7.49
CA MET A 296 6.90 -8.88 -7.81
C MET A 296 8.06 -8.55 -6.88
N ILE A 297 7.93 -8.79 -5.56
CA ILE A 297 8.99 -8.55 -4.59
C ILE A 297 10.19 -9.46 -4.85
N GLN A 298 9.96 -10.76 -5.13
CA GLN A 298 11.01 -11.74 -5.42
C GLN A 298 11.74 -11.45 -6.73
N ASP A 299 11.00 -11.08 -7.80
CA ASP A 299 11.58 -10.75 -9.10
C ASP A 299 12.54 -9.56 -9.03
N LEU A 300 12.29 -8.63 -8.10
CA LEU A 300 13.19 -7.51 -7.80
C LEU A 300 14.39 -7.90 -6.91
N GLY A 301 14.44 -9.12 -6.39
CA GLY A 301 15.43 -9.56 -5.42
C GLY A 301 15.29 -8.88 -4.06
N PHE A 302 14.06 -8.46 -3.69
CA PHE A 302 13.71 -8.01 -2.36
C PHE A 302 13.20 -9.16 -1.51
N GLU A 303 13.18 -8.94 -0.17
CA GLU A 303 12.79 -9.93 0.82
C GLU A 303 11.64 -9.41 1.67
N VAL A 304 10.61 -10.21 1.88
CA VAL A 304 9.53 -9.87 2.81
C VAL A 304 10.05 -10.06 4.22
N THR A 305 10.03 -8.98 5.01
CA THR A 305 10.32 -9.05 6.43
C THR A 305 9.05 -9.40 7.17
N ALA A 306 8.91 -10.66 7.59
CA ALA A 306 7.94 -11.07 8.58
C ALA A 306 8.25 -10.37 9.91
N GLY A 307 7.23 -10.02 10.70
CA GLY A 307 7.46 -9.59 12.08
C GLY A 307 8.23 -10.65 12.87
N ASP A 308 8.62 -10.35 14.11
CA ASP A 308 9.37 -11.23 15.01
C ASP A 308 8.63 -12.55 15.38
N PHE A 309 7.62 -12.90 14.60
CA PHE A 309 6.87 -14.13 14.75
C PHE A 309 7.65 -15.28 14.15
N GLU A 310 8.51 -15.90 14.98
CA GLU A 310 9.06 -17.25 14.75
C GLU A 310 7.96 -18.31 14.83
N SER A 311 6.98 -18.27 13.97
CA SER A 311 6.12 -19.43 13.77
C SER A 311 6.69 -20.28 12.66
N SER A 312 7.58 -21.13 13.08
CA SER A 312 8.38 -22.07 12.32
C SER A 312 7.63 -23.02 11.38
N GLN A 313 6.33 -23.15 11.46
CA GLN A 313 5.58 -24.11 10.62
C GLN A 313 5.05 -23.50 9.32
N LEU A 314 4.61 -22.25 9.33
CA LEU A 314 4.15 -21.57 8.11
C LEU A 314 5.32 -21.08 7.25
N MET A 315 6.43 -20.66 7.87
CA MET A 315 7.66 -20.30 7.16
C MET A 315 8.30 -21.47 6.41
N GLN A 316 8.21 -22.69 6.95
CA GLN A 316 8.74 -23.89 6.29
C GLN A 316 7.93 -24.28 5.05
N ALA A 317 6.63 -24.09 5.05
CA ALA A 317 5.78 -24.40 3.91
C ALA A 317 6.01 -23.47 2.70
N TRP A 318 6.34 -22.20 2.94
CA TRP A 318 6.58 -21.20 1.88
C TRP A 318 8.04 -21.14 1.41
N ASN A 319 9.00 -21.50 2.24
CA ASN A 319 10.42 -21.58 1.85
C ASN A 319 10.77 -22.87 1.11
N GLN A 320 9.81 -23.78 0.93
CA GLN A 320 10.01 -24.87 -0.02
C GLN A 320 9.98 -24.25 -1.43
N PRO A 321 11.02 -24.50 -2.25
CA PRO A 321 10.96 -24.07 -3.64
C PRO A 321 9.70 -24.70 -4.23
N HIS A 322 8.77 -23.86 -4.72
CA HIS A 322 7.73 -24.31 -5.62
C HIS A 322 8.46 -24.83 -6.87
N THR A 323 8.85 -26.08 -6.85
CA THR A 323 9.12 -26.81 -8.08
C THR A 323 7.77 -26.92 -8.77
N SER A 324 7.36 -25.86 -9.47
CA SER A 324 6.44 -26.02 -10.58
C SER A 324 7.18 -26.93 -11.54
N ALA A 325 6.85 -28.22 -11.46
CA ALA A 325 7.14 -29.13 -12.54
C ALA A 325 6.44 -28.56 -13.76
N LEU A 326 7.19 -27.78 -14.54
CA LEU A 326 6.96 -27.69 -15.96
C LEU A 326 7.20 -29.12 -16.47
N GLU A 327 6.21 -29.98 -16.33
CA GLU A 327 6.12 -31.17 -17.18
C GLU A 327 6.02 -30.67 -18.61
N THR A 328 7.19 -30.49 -19.21
CA THR A 328 7.30 -30.47 -20.66
C THR A 328 6.96 -31.88 -21.11
N THR A 329 5.68 -32.13 -21.35
CA THR A 329 5.25 -33.24 -22.21
C THR A 329 5.72 -32.90 -23.61
N ALA A 330 6.96 -33.29 -23.89
CA ALA A 330 7.40 -33.42 -25.26
C ALA A 330 6.50 -34.52 -25.92
N PRO A 331 5.87 -34.26 -27.06
CA PRO A 331 5.15 -35.30 -27.77
C PRO A 331 6.17 -36.37 -28.18
N GLY A 332 6.02 -37.58 -27.60
CA GLY A 332 6.85 -38.73 -27.93
C GLY A 332 6.73 -39.08 -29.39
N THR A 333 7.77 -38.84 -30.16
CA THR A 333 7.97 -39.38 -31.48
C THR A 333 8.50 -40.82 -31.28
N THR A 334 7.61 -41.79 -31.33
CA THR A 334 7.97 -43.20 -31.41
C THR A 334 8.53 -43.46 -32.77
N CYS A 335 9.84 -43.54 -32.87
CA CYS A 335 10.52 -43.99 -34.08
C CYS A 335 10.54 -45.54 -34.05
N MET A 336 9.65 -46.16 -34.78
CA MET A 336 9.77 -47.60 -35.11
C MET A 336 10.83 -47.78 -36.17
N THR A 337 11.89 -48.45 -35.81
CA THR A 337 12.89 -48.95 -36.77
C THR A 337 12.30 -50.18 -37.50
N SER A 338 12.09 -50.03 -38.81
CA SER A 338 12.06 -51.17 -39.73
C SER A 338 13.06 -50.95 -40.84
N ALA A 339 13.87 -51.95 -41.01
CA ALA A 339 14.96 -51.98 -41.99
C ALA A 339 14.47 -52.09 -43.43
N ALA A 340 15.31 -51.63 -44.31
CA ALA A 340 15.52 -51.93 -45.73
C ALA A 340 15.09 -50.86 -46.76
N GLY A 341 16.10 -50.34 -47.46
CA GLY A 341 16.10 -50.24 -48.94
C GLY A 341 15.82 -48.88 -49.55
N GLY A 342 16.82 -48.28 -50.18
CA GLY A 342 16.64 -47.64 -51.47
C GLY A 342 16.79 -46.12 -51.56
N CYS A 343 17.76 -45.72 -52.27
CA CYS A 343 18.13 -44.40 -52.77
C CYS A 343 17.01 -43.56 -53.41
N GLY A 344 17.11 -42.24 -53.29
CA GLY A 344 16.36 -41.30 -54.11
C GLY A 344 16.43 -39.87 -53.62
N GLY A 345 17.32 -39.06 -54.23
CA GLY A 345 17.44 -37.66 -53.93
C GLY A 345 16.24 -36.83 -54.41
N VAL A 346 15.83 -35.85 -53.64
CA VAL A 346 15.00 -34.73 -54.12
C VAL A 346 15.46 -33.43 -53.45
N THR A 347 15.67 -32.46 -54.31
CA THR A 347 16.13 -31.11 -54.11
C THR A 347 15.15 -30.21 -53.37
N CYS A 348 15.65 -29.38 -52.47
CA CYS A 348 14.92 -28.25 -51.86
C CYS A 348 14.61 -27.15 -52.87
N GLY A 349 13.37 -26.80 -53.04
CA GLY A 349 12.90 -25.60 -53.70
C GLY A 349 12.32 -24.62 -52.69
N SER A 350 12.94 -23.45 -52.60
CA SER A 350 12.45 -22.29 -51.85
C SER A 350 11.39 -21.54 -52.66
N THR A 351 10.24 -21.24 -52.06
CA THR A 351 9.33 -20.20 -52.55
C THR A 351 8.77 -19.43 -51.39
N SER A 352 9.14 -18.11 -51.39
CA SER A 352 8.48 -17.07 -50.62
C SER A 352 7.20 -16.62 -51.35
N PRO A 353 6.13 -16.21 -50.65
CA PRO A 353 5.10 -15.42 -51.27
C PRO A 353 5.24 -13.94 -50.91
N HIS A 354 5.21 -13.11 -51.96
CA HIS A 354 4.99 -11.67 -51.92
C HIS A 354 3.63 -11.30 -51.31
N LEU A 355 3.61 -10.22 -50.55
CA LEU A 355 2.41 -9.45 -50.21
C LEU A 355 2.36 -8.22 -51.13
N GLU A 356 1.32 -8.08 -51.90
CA GLU A 356 0.84 -6.83 -52.46
C GLU A 356 -0.61 -6.57 -51.97
N GLY A 357 -0.84 -5.46 -51.38
CA GLY A 357 -1.68 -4.31 -51.64
C GLY A 357 -3.19 -4.47 -51.48
N ALA A 358 -3.75 -3.83 -50.47
CA ALA A 358 -4.81 -2.81 -50.54
C ALA A 358 -5.04 -2.25 -49.13
#